data_8a17ecf4067277d27a9f59068dadc11c
#
_entry.id   8a17ecf4067277d27a9f59068dadc11c
#
_cell.length_a   1.000
_cell.length_b   1.000
_cell.length_c   1.000
_cell.angle_alpha   90.00
_cell.angle_beta   90.00
_cell.angle_gamma   90.00
#
_symmetry.space_group_name_H-M   'P 1'
#
loop_
_entity.id
_entity.type
_entity.pdbx_description
1 polymer ?
#
loop_
_entity_poly.entity_id
_entity_poly.type
_entity_poly.pdbx_seq_one_letter_code
_entity_poly.pdbx_strand_id
1 'polypeptide(L)'
;RFDGIDFSDDESRLLFIWNLPKTTNLQEKFLITRMGASKLYAERIRTRIIQAVGRCSRNPSDYSIVCVIGDTIQNDLTKQEKIKQFAPELRAEIQFGLENSIDYSNVNDVLEQAEDFLNRTAAWQEAEECIVELRNGYWDEENNVEEQINQKLQQSALLELKFQYSLWKKDYKSAYEHAHSIVENLNAPALNGYKCFWNYMTGCMAYYLFEDGQAEYKTSGIQCLSDAVKENMGIRWLPGLSEKLFFVKSEDVKDRDFFVDCIEKIENV
;
A
#
# COMPACT_ATOMS: atom_id res chain seq x y z
N ARG A 1 -6.73 12.87 14.25
CA ARG A 1 -7.61 11.72 14.03
C ARG A 1 -8.16 11.83 12.61
N PHE A 2 -7.97 10.83 11.78
CA PHE A 2 -8.39 10.87 10.37
C PHE A 2 -9.80 10.32 10.15
N ASP A 3 -10.44 9.81 11.19
CA ASP A 3 -11.75 9.16 11.11
C ASP A 3 -12.80 9.93 11.93
N GLY A 4 -14.00 10.08 11.38
CA GLY A 4 -15.19 10.32 12.15
C GLY A 4 -15.67 11.76 12.33
N ILE A 5 -15.09 12.77 11.67
CA ILE A 5 -15.61 14.14 11.66
C ILE A 5 -15.68 14.63 10.22
N ASP A 6 -16.85 15.08 9.82
CA ASP A 6 -17.10 15.71 8.53
C ASP A 6 -17.59 17.14 8.78
N PHE A 7 -17.08 18.07 8.04
CA PHE A 7 -17.48 19.46 8.04
C PHE A 7 -18.12 19.78 6.70
N SER A 8 -19.34 20.26 6.72
CA SER A 8 -20.07 20.63 5.50
C SER A 8 -20.21 22.15 5.39
N ASP A 9 -20.28 22.61 4.19
CA ASP A 9 -20.54 24.02 3.86
C ASP A 9 -19.58 24.98 4.58
N ASP A 10 -20.11 25.88 5.40
CA ASP A 10 -19.37 26.92 6.10
C ASP A 10 -18.78 26.49 7.46
N GLU A 11 -18.92 25.24 7.83
CA GLU A 11 -18.43 24.75 9.13
C GLU A 11 -16.91 24.79 9.24
N SER A 12 -16.19 24.56 8.14
CA SER A 12 -14.74 24.72 8.09
C SER A 12 -14.25 25.00 6.68
N ARG A 13 -13.54 26.11 6.51
CA ARG A 13 -12.84 26.49 5.27
C ARG A 13 -11.33 26.31 5.36
N LEU A 14 -10.83 25.82 6.52
CA LEU A 14 -9.41 25.65 6.76
C LEU A 14 -9.15 24.31 7.44
N LEU A 15 -8.31 23.49 6.84
CA LEU A 15 -7.92 22.18 7.33
C LEU A 15 -6.41 22.11 7.56
N PHE A 16 -5.99 21.77 8.76
CA PHE A 16 -4.60 21.50 9.07
C PHE A 16 -4.35 20.00 9.18
N ILE A 17 -3.44 19.49 8.35
CA ILE A 17 -2.96 18.11 8.43
C ILE A 17 -1.56 18.13 9.04
N TRP A 18 -1.44 17.65 10.28
CA TRP A 18 -0.18 17.57 10.99
C TRP A 18 0.42 16.19 10.89
N ASN A 19 1.44 16.03 10.07
CA ASN A 19 2.11 14.76 9.77
C ASN A 19 1.19 13.67 9.18
N LEU A 20 1.81 12.70 8.52
CA LEU A 20 1.10 11.49 8.09
C LEU A 20 0.81 10.56 9.27
N PRO A 21 -0.30 9.83 9.23
CA PRO A 21 -0.57 8.81 10.21
C PRO A 21 0.54 7.75 10.17
N LYS A 22 1.25 7.61 11.29
CA LYS A 22 2.26 6.56 11.45
C LYS A 22 1.58 5.19 11.44
N THR A 23 2.36 4.16 11.10
CA THR A 23 1.95 2.77 11.28
C THR A 23 1.52 2.54 12.73
N THR A 24 0.25 2.27 12.95
CA THR A 24 -0.32 2.23 14.29
C THR A 24 -0.48 0.82 14.83
N ASN A 25 -0.48 -0.18 13.96
CA ASN A 25 -0.69 -1.57 14.36
C ASN A 25 0.45 -2.50 13.89
N LEU A 26 0.53 -3.67 14.52
CA LEU A 26 1.58 -4.66 14.25
C LEU A 26 1.51 -5.20 12.82
N GLN A 27 0.32 -5.35 12.27
CA GLN A 27 0.12 -5.82 10.91
C GLN A 27 0.73 -4.84 9.89
N GLU A 28 0.48 -3.55 10.03
CA GLU A 28 1.08 -2.53 9.16
C GLU A 28 2.61 -2.53 9.29
N LYS A 29 3.11 -2.60 10.52
CA LYS A 29 4.56 -2.70 10.75
C LYS A 29 5.15 -3.92 10.07
N PHE A 30 4.50 -5.08 10.19
CA PHE A 30 4.92 -6.31 9.55
C PHE A 30 4.95 -6.18 8.03
N LEU A 31 3.86 -5.69 7.42
CA LEU A 31 3.75 -5.49 5.98
C LEU A 31 4.89 -4.62 5.43
N ILE A 32 5.23 -3.54 6.13
CA ILE A 32 6.26 -2.59 5.68
C ILE A 32 7.67 -3.10 5.94
N THR A 33 7.94 -3.48 7.19
CA THR A 33 9.31 -3.72 7.65
C THR A 33 9.79 -5.14 7.38
N ARG A 34 8.88 -6.08 7.25
CA ARG A 34 9.18 -7.51 7.12
C ARG A 34 8.85 -8.05 5.74
N MET A 35 7.70 -7.72 5.18
CA MET A 35 7.27 -8.23 3.89
C MET A 35 7.72 -7.41 2.69
N GLY A 36 8.25 -6.20 2.91
CA GLY A 36 8.59 -5.31 1.80
C GLY A 36 7.38 -4.92 0.93
N ALA A 37 6.19 -4.96 1.49
CA ALA A 37 4.94 -4.63 0.80
C ALA A 37 4.74 -3.10 0.72
N SER A 38 5.76 -2.39 0.25
CA SER A 38 5.79 -0.93 0.18
C SER A 38 4.64 -0.35 -0.64
N LYS A 39 4.22 -1.07 -1.68
CA LYS A 39 3.11 -0.65 -2.54
C LYS A 39 1.76 -0.63 -1.80
N LEU A 40 1.44 -1.70 -1.07
CA LEU A 40 0.24 -1.75 -0.25
C LEU A 40 0.22 -0.65 0.82
N TYR A 41 1.38 -0.35 1.37
CA TYR A 41 1.49 0.73 2.34
C TYR A 41 1.31 2.10 1.71
N ALA A 42 1.91 2.34 0.56
CA ALA A 42 1.73 3.59 -0.19
C ALA A 42 0.26 3.84 -0.51
N GLU A 43 -0.47 2.81 -0.99
CA GLU A 43 -1.92 2.88 -1.23
C GLU A 43 -2.71 3.24 0.03
N ARG A 44 -2.35 2.67 1.16
CA ARG A 44 -3.02 2.97 2.43
C ARG A 44 -2.76 4.41 2.90
N ILE A 45 -1.54 4.91 2.73
CA ILE A 45 -1.21 6.32 3.03
C ILE A 45 -1.96 7.24 2.09
N ARG A 46 -1.98 6.94 0.79
CA ARG A 46 -2.72 7.70 -0.22
C ARG A 46 -4.21 7.79 0.15
N THR A 47 -4.84 6.67 0.46
CA THR A 47 -6.25 6.64 0.89
C THR A 47 -6.49 7.52 2.12
N ARG A 48 -5.61 7.49 3.11
CA ARG A 48 -5.72 8.34 4.30
C ARG A 48 -5.55 9.82 4.00
N ILE A 49 -4.66 10.19 3.07
CA ILE A 49 -4.51 11.57 2.63
C ILE A 49 -5.80 12.04 1.96
N ILE A 50 -6.33 11.27 1.01
CA ILE A 50 -7.60 11.58 0.32
C ILE A 50 -8.74 11.74 1.34
N GLN A 51 -8.85 10.82 2.29
CA GLN A 51 -9.86 10.90 3.35
C GLN A 51 -9.67 12.14 4.25
N ALA A 52 -8.42 12.54 4.52
CA ALA A 52 -8.16 13.72 5.33
C ALA A 52 -8.53 15.00 4.57
N VAL A 53 -8.09 15.13 3.32
CA VAL A 53 -8.39 16.29 2.45
C VAL A 53 -9.89 16.42 2.23
N GLY A 54 -10.59 15.31 1.99
CA GLY A 54 -12.03 15.30 1.75
C GLY A 54 -12.92 15.63 2.96
N ARG A 55 -12.35 16.01 4.12
CA ARG A 55 -13.17 16.32 5.32
C ARG A 55 -13.94 17.63 5.24
N CYS A 56 -13.44 18.58 4.46
CA CYS A 56 -14.04 19.90 4.28
C CYS A 56 -14.59 20.13 2.87
N SER A 57 -14.74 19.06 2.06
CA SER A 57 -15.23 19.11 0.69
C SER A 57 -16.18 17.95 0.42
N ARG A 58 -17.41 18.05 0.94
CA ARG A 58 -18.43 17.00 0.85
C ARG A 58 -19.41 17.21 -0.32
N ASN A 59 -19.69 18.46 -0.65
CA ASN A 59 -20.58 18.85 -1.74
C ASN A 59 -19.76 19.45 -2.90
N PRO A 60 -20.26 19.45 -4.11
CA PRO A 60 -19.59 20.06 -5.26
C PRO A 60 -19.34 21.58 -5.10
N SER A 61 -20.06 22.25 -4.21
CA SER A 61 -19.90 23.65 -3.87
C SER A 61 -18.97 23.92 -2.67
N ASP A 62 -18.54 22.86 -1.97
CA ASP A 62 -17.63 22.98 -0.86
C ASP A 62 -16.20 23.25 -1.32
N TYR A 63 -15.50 24.08 -0.58
CA TYR A 63 -14.10 24.38 -0.81
C TYR A 63 -13.38 24.66 0.50
N SER A 64 -12.10 24.31 0.57
CA SER A 64 -11.29 24.52 1.76
C SER A 64 -9.82 24.70 1.41
N ILE A 65 -9.10 25.43 2.25
CA ILE A 65 -7.65 25.49 2.22
C ILE A 65 -7.11 24.36 3.05
N VAL A 66 -6.20 23.57 2.49
CA VAL A 66 -5.55 22.46 3.17
C VAL A 66 -4.10 22.82 3.46
N CYS A 67 -3.78 23.04 4.73
CA CYS A 67 -2.42 23.30 5.20
C CYS A 67 -1.76 22.02 5.68
N VAL A 68 -0.67 21.64 5.04
CA VAL A 68 0.06 20.40 5.36
C VAL A 68 1.33 20.76 6.12
N ILE A 69 1.49 20.23 7.34
CA ILE A 69 2.60 20.56 8.24
C ILE A 69 3.32 19.29 8.68
N GLY A 70 4.64 19.29 8.61
CA GLY A 70 5.51 18.24 9.14
C GLY A 70 6.36 17.53 8.09
N ASP A 71 7.58 17.15 8.48
CA ASP A 71 8.62 16.63 7.59
C ASP A 71 8.25 15.33 6.88
N THR A 72 7.52 14.46 7.56
CA THR A 72 7.14 13.15 6.99
C THR A 72 6.14 13.28 5.86
N ILE A 73 5.16 14.16 5.99
CA ILE A 73 4.15 14.39 4.98
C ILE A 73 4.72 15.20 3.79
N GLN A 74 5.60 16.17 4.07
CA GLN A 74 6.30 16.89 3.01
C GLN A 74 7.07 15.94 2.11
N ASN A 75 7.85 14.99 2.67
CA ASN A 75 8.57 14.00 1.90
C ASN A 75 7.67 13.11 1.02
N ASP A 76 6.42 12.92 1.39
CA ASP A 76 5.47 12.12 0.60
C ASP A 76 4.73 12.97 -0.45
N LEU A 77 4.49 14.24 -0.19
CA LEU A 77 3.80 15.13 -1.12
C LEU A 77 4.72 15.92 -2.07
N THR A 78 6.03 15.99 -1.81
CA THR A 78 6.98 16.68 -2.70
C THR A 78 7.67 15.76 -3.70
N LYS A 79 7.64 14.44 -3.51
CA LYS A 79 8.26 13.49 -4.43
C LYS A 79 7.35 13.24 -5.63
N GLN A 80 7.79 13.60 -6.82
CA GLN A 80 7.04 13.44 -8.07
C GLN A 80 6.54 12.02 -8.29
N GLU A 81 7.34 11.00 -7.95
CA GLU A 81 6.95 9.59 -8.07
C GLU A 81 5.75 9.23 -7.18
N LYS A 82 5.58 9.92 -6.05
CA LYS A 82 4.44 9.73 -5.15
C LYS A 82 3.23 10.57 -5.56
N ILE A 83 3.47 11.81 -5.99
CA ILE A 83 2.42 12.71 -6.47
C ILE A 83 1.69 12.09 -7.67
N LYS A 84 2.43 11.46 -8.58
CA LYS A 84 1.86 10.76 -9.75
C LYS A 84 0.89 9.62 -9.40
N GLN A 85 0.89 9.15 -8.17
CA GLN A 85 -0.02 8.08 -7.71
C GLN A 85 -1.38 8.62 -7.25
N PHE A 86 -1.53 9.93 -7.07
CA PHE A 86 -2.83 10.54 -6.76
C PHE A 86 -3.70 10.69 -8.01
N ALA A 87 -5.00 10.76 -7.79
CA ALA A 87 -5.94 11.08 -8.85
C ALA A 87 -5.63 12.46 -9.45
N PRO A 88 -5.90 12.69 -10.75
CA PRO A 88 -5.56 13.93 -11.44
C PRO A 88 -5.99 15.20 -10.70
N GLU A 89 -7.16 15.19 -10.04
CA GLU A 89 -7.67 16.32 -9.28
C GLU A 89 -6.73 16.69 -8.14
N LEU A 90 -6.48 15.76 -7.24
CA LEU A 90 -5.63 15.99 -6.07
C LEU A 90 -4.17 16.21 -6.48
N ARG A 91 -3.72 15.56 -7.54
CA ARG A 91 -2.38 15.77 -8.10
C ARG A 91 -2.20 17.20 -8.58
N ALA A 92 -3.19 17.77 -9.29
CA ALA A 92 -3.16 19.14 -9.77
C ALA A 92 -3.12 20.14 -8.62
N GLU A 93 -3.95 19.96 -7.60
CA GLU A 93 -3.99 20.81 -6.41
C GLU A 93 -2.67 20.77 -5.64
N ILE A 94 -2.09 19.59 -5.43
CA ILE A 94 -0.77 19.45 -4.77
C ILE A 94 0.33 20.12 -5.58
N GLN A 95 0.37 19.90 -6.89
CA GLN A 95 1.39 20.47 -7.76
C GLN A 95 1.31 21.99 -7.78
N PHE A 96 0.10 22.53 -7.97
CA PHE A 96 -0.13 23.97 -7.92
C PHE A 96 0.29 24.58 -6.57
N GLY A 97 -0.10 23.95 -5.46
CA GLY A 97 0.26 24.39 -4.13
C GLY A 97 1.77 24.38 -3.89
N LEU A 98 2.49 23.38 -4.39
CA LEU A 98 3.95 23.32 -4.28
C LEU A 98 4.63 24.42 -5.09
N GLU A 99 4.24 24.62 -6.34
CA GLU A 99 4.83 25.61 -7.23
C GLU A 99 4.65 27.04 -6.70
N ASN A 100 3.46 27.34 -6.18
CA ASN A 100 3.15 28.69 -5.69
C ASN A 100 3.63 28.95 -4.26
N SER A 101 3.93 27.91 -3.46
CA SER A 101 4.42 28.12 -2.08
C SER A 101 5.93 28.23 -1.94
N ILE A 102 6.71 27.91 -2.99
CA ILE A 102 8.17 27.97 -2.95
C ILE A 102 8.69 29.41 -2.80
N ASP A 103 7.99 30.38 -3.38
CA ASP A 103 8.40 31.78 -3.43
C ASP A 103 7.91 32.62 -2.23
N TYR A 104 7.15 32.02 -1.30
CA TYR A 104 6.69 32.75 -0.13
C TYR A 104 7.84 33.10 0.80
N SER A 105 8.04 34.42 0.97
CA SER A 105 9.09 34.96 1.82
C SER A 105 8.61 35.26 3.24
N ASN A 106 7.30 35.42 3.42
CA ASN A 106 6.69 35.78 4.70
C ASN A 106 5.25 35.30 4.83
N VAL A 107 4.70 35.40 6.03
CA VAL A 107 3.34 34.93 6.34
C VAL A 107 2.26 35.73 5.60
N ASN A 108 2.54 37.00 5.26
CA ASN A 108 1.54 37.83 4.58
C ASN A 108 1.25 37.35 3.17
N ASP A 109 2.25 36.78 2.46
CA ASP A 109 2.07 36.20 1.14
C ASP A 109 1.07 35.03 1.18
N VAL A 110 1.16 34.23 2.23
CA VAL A 110 0.23 33.08 2.46
C VAL A 110 -1.18 33.58 2.79
N LEU A 111 -1.28 34.67 3.61
CA LEU A 111 -2.57 35.20 3.99
C LEU A 111 -3.28 35.87 2.81
N GLU A 112 -2.55 36.60 1.96
CA GLU A 112 -3.11 37.22 0.75
C GLU A 112 -3.69 36.19 -0.19
N GLN A 113 -2.97 35.10 -0.47
CA GLN A 113 -3.52 34.01 -1.29
C GLN A 113 -4.70 33.30 -0.64
N ALA A 114 -4.67 33.11 0.67
CA ALA A 114 -5.79 32.55 1.39
C ALA A 114 -7.05 33.44 1.30
N GLU A 115 -6.88 34.77 1.39
CA GLU A 115 -7.97 35.74 1.22
C GLU A 115 -8.51 35.71 -0.22
N ASP A 116 -7.64 35.69 -1.23
CA ASP A 116 -8.04 35.57 -2.64
C ASP A 116 -8.87 34.30 -2.89
N PHE A 117 -8.44 33.18 -2.34
CA PHE A 117 -9.18 31.91 -2.42
C PHE A 117 -10.55 31.99 -1.74
N LEU A 118 -10.60 32.47 -0.51
CA LEU A 118 -11.84 32.54 0.29
C LEU A 118 -12.84 33.51 -0.30
N ASN A 119 -12.38 34.65 -0.86
CA ASN A 119 -13.22 35.68 -1.47
C ASN A 119 -13.51 35.40 -2.95
N ARG A 120 -12.93 34.36 -3.54
CA ARG A 120 -13.10 34.02 -4.95
C ARG A 120 -12.80 35.20 -5.88
N THR A 121 -11.68 35.88 -5.65
CA THR A 121 -11.25 37.04 -6.43
C THR A 121 -10.91 36.66 -7.89
N ALA A 122 -10.69 37.67 -8.74
CA ALA A 122 -10.25 37.42 -10.12
C ALA A 122 -8.89 36.72 -10.17
N ALA A 123 -7.97 37.04 -9.25
CA ALA A 123 -6.67 36.38 -9.13
C ALA A 123 -6.85 34.88 -8.81
N TRP A 124 -7.81 34.53 -7.94
CA TRP A 124 -8.12 33.13 -7.68
C TRP A 124 -8.74 32.41 -8.89
N GLN A 125 -9.60 33.09 -9.68
CA GLN A 125 -10.18 32.50 -10.89
C GLN A 125 -9.10 32.12 -11.91
N GLU A 126 -8.08 32.94 -12.10
CA GLU A 126 -6.91 32.61 -12.94
C GLU A 126 -6.14 31.39 -12.38
N ALA A 127 -5.95 31.34 -11.08
CA ALA A 127 -5.32 30.20 -10.40
C ALA A 127 -6.13 28.89 -10.58
N GLU A 128 -7.47 28.96 -10.49
CA GLU A 128 -8.36 27.83 -10.70
C GLU A 128 -8.30 27.31 -12.14
N GLU A 129 -8.18 28.20 -13.13
CA GLU A 129 -7.95 27.84 -14.54
C GLU A 129 -6.63 27.05 -14.70
N CYS A 130 -5.55 27.50 -14.07
CA CYS A 130 -4.27 26.77 -14.08
C CYS A 130 -4.39 25.36 -13.43
N ILE A 131 -5.10 25.23 -12.33
CA ILE A 131 -5.34 23.92 -11.69
C ILE A 131 -6.14 23.00 -12.62
N VAL A 132 -7.15 23.53 -13.32
CA VAL A 132 -7.96 22.79 -14.29
C VAL A 132 -7.12 22.33 -15.48
N GLU A 133 -6.24 23.17 -16.00
CA GLU A 133 -5.30 22.81 -17.07
C GLU A 133 -4.35 21.69 -16.66
N LEU A 134 -3.74 21.80 -15.48
CA LEU A 134 -2.90 20.75 -14.89
C LEU A 134 -3.67 19.43 -14.78
N ARG A 135 -4.88 19.47 -14.25
CA ARG A 135 -5.73 18.29 -14.11
C ARG A 135 -6.02 17.64 -15.45
N ASN A 136 -6.39 18.42 -16.46
CA ASN A 136 -6.68 17.91 -17.79
C ASN A 136 -5.43 17.27 -18.43
N GLY A 137 -4.25 17.89 -18.27
CA GLY A 137 -3.00 17.32 -18.73
C GLY A 137 -2.69 15.96 -18.09
N TYR A 138 -3.05 15.78 -16.82
CA TYR A 138 -2.84 14.50 -16.10
C TYR A 138 -3.84 13.40 -16.49
N TRP A 139 -5.05 13.76 -16.95
CA TRP A 139 -6.01 12.79 -17.49
C TRP A 139 -5.52 12.13 -18.77
N ASP A 140 -4.73 12.85 -19.56
CA ASP A 140 -4.14 12.35 -20.81
C ASP A 140 -2.91 11.47 -20.59
N GLU A 141 -2.33 11.47 -19.36
CA GLU A 141 -1.25 10.58 -18.99
C GLU A 141 -1.80 9.17 -18.73
N GLU A 142 -1.72 8.25 -19.69
CA GLU A 142 -2.03 6.84 -19.48
C GLU A 142 -1.08 6.19 -18.47
N ASN A 143 -1.51 6.05 -17.23
CA ASN A 143 -0.80 5.30 -16.19
C ASN A 143 -1.11 3.80 -16.26
N ASN A 144 -0.89 3.18 -17.41
CA ASN A 144 -1.24 1.78 -17.70
C ASN A 144 -0.59 0.78 -16.73
N VAL A 145 0.64 1.04 -16.29
CA VAL A 145 1.36 0.14 -15.37
C VAL A 145 0.79 0.16 -13.97
N GLU A 146 0.45 1.35 -13.47
CA GLU A 146 -0.12 1.53 -12.13
C GLU A 146 -1.51 0.91 -12.03
N GLU A 147 -2.33 1.12 -13.04
CA GLU A 147 -3.66 0.52 -13.11
C GLU A 147 -3.60 -1.01 -13.16
N GLN A 148 -2.68 -1.59 -13.93
CA GLN A 148 -2.47 -3.04 -13.96
C GLN A 148 -2.05 -3.60 -12.59
N ILE A 149 -1.19 -2.90 -11.84
CA ILE A 149 -0.82 -3.30 -10.49
C ILE A 149 -2.03 -3.26 -9.56
N ASN A 150 -2.83 -2.20 -9.62
CA ASN A 150 -4.03 -2.05 -8.80
C ASN A 150 -5.08 -3.12 -9.11
N GLN A 151 -5.28 -3.47 -10.39
CA GLN A 151 -6.16 -4.56 -10.80
C GLN A 151 -5.69 -5.92 -10.24
N LYS A 152 -4.39 -6.20 -10.26
CA LYS A 152 -3.82 -7.43 -9.65
C LYS A 152 -4.06 -7.48 -8.14
N LEU A 153 -3.87 -6.36 -7.44
CA LEU A 153 -4.15 -6.27 -6.00
C LEU A 153 -5.64 -6.46 -5.69
N GLN A 154 -6.54 -5.88 -6.47
CA GLN A 154 -7.99 -6.05 -6.32
C GLN A 154 -8.42 -7.51 -6.53
N GLN A 155 -7.91 -8.16 -7.57
CA GLN A 155 -8.17 -9.58 -7.84
C GLN A 155 -7.64 -10.46 -6.70
N SER A 156 -6.45 -10.14 -6.18
CA SER A 156 -5.86 -10.85 -5.05
C SER A 156 -6.69 -10.71 -3.77
N ALA A 157 -7.26 -9.54 -3.49
CA ALA A 157 -8.05 -9.30 -2.28
C ALA A 157 -9.25 -10.25 -2.13
N LEU A 158 -9.93 -10.59 -3.23
CA LEU A 158 -11.01 -11.57 -3.22
C LEU A 158 -10.51 -12.98 -2.92
N LEU A 159 -9.36 -13.34 -3.48
CA LEU A 159 -8.72 -14.64 -3.24
C LEU A 159 -8.22 -14.75 -1.78
N GLU A 160 -7.71 -13.67 -1.22
CA GLU A 160 -7.31 -13.60 0.19
C GLU A 160 -8.51 -13.85 1.13
N LEU A 161 -9.66 -13.26 0.83
CA LEU A 161 -10.88 -13.50 1.59
C LEU A 161 -11.27 -14.98 1.53
N LYS A 162 -11.23 -15.59 0.35
CA LYS A 162 -11.52 -17.02 0.15
C LYS A 162 -10.51 -17.91 0.88
N PHE A 163 -9.23 -17.53 0.84
CA PHE A 163 -8.17 -18.22 1.59
C PHE A 163 -8.45 -18.22 3.09
N GLN A 164 -8.74 -17.05 3.67
CA GLN A 164 -9.05 -16.93 5.10
C GLN A 164 -10.29 -17.76 5.50
N TYR A 165 -11.31 -17.78 4.64
CA TYR A 165 -12.50 -18.58 4.87
C TYR A 165 -12.22 -20.08 4.82
N SER A 166 -11.37 -20.52 3.88
CA SER A 166 -10.92 -21.93 3.78
C SER A 166 -10.10 -22.33 5.01
N LEU A 167 -9.21 -21.45 5.50
CA LEU A 167 -8.47 -21.66 6.75
C LEU A 167 -9.40 -21.84 7.94
N TRP A 168 -10.40 -21.00 8.07
CA TRP A 168 -11.39 -21.12 9.15
C TRP A 168 -12.07 -22.47 9.14
N LYS A 169 -12.40 -22.96 7.95
CA LYS A 169 -13.01 -24.30 7.76
C LYS A 169 -12.03 -25.46 7.89
N LYS A 170 -10.74 -25.19 8.04
CA LYS A 170 -9.66 -26.17 7.97
C LYS A 170 -9.61 -26.92 6.64
N ASP A 171 -10.12 -26.31 5.57
CA ASP A 171 -10.02 -26.80 4.21
C ASP A 171 -8.68 -26.34 3.62
N TYR A 172 -7.62 -27.06 3.96
CA TYR A 172 -6.26 -26.71 3.56
C TYR A 172 -6.03 -26.86 2.05
N LYS A 173 -6.83 -27.71 1.38
CA LYS A 173 -6.75 -27.88 -0.08
C LYS A 173 -7.25 -26.63 -0.80
N SER A 174 -8.45 -26.17 -0.50
CA SER A 174 -8.96 -24.91 -1.05
C SER A 174 -8.10 -23.71 -0.64
N ALA A 175 -7.56 -23.70 0.57
CA ALA A 175 -6.64 -22.66 1.02
C ALA A 175 -5.35 -22.67 0.16
N TYR A 176 -4.76 -23.83 -0.11
CA TYR A 176 -3.62 -23.97 -1.00
C TYR A 176 -3.92 -23.42 -2.41
N GLU A 177 -5.04 -23.83 -3.00
CA GLU A 177 -5.45 -23.39 -4.34
C GLU A 177 -5.62 -21.86 -4.42
N HIS A 178 -6.26 -21.27 -3.42
CA HIS A 178 -6.44 -19.81 -3.36
C HIS A 178 -5.11 -19.07 -3.19
N ALA A 179 -4.23 -19.53 -2.29
CA ALA A 179 -2.92 -18.94 -2.08
C ALA A 179 -2.04 -19.04 -3.34
N HIS A 180 -2.07 -20.19 -4.02
CA HIS A 180 -1.36 -20.40 -5.28
C HIS A 180 -1.84 -19.44 -6.37
N SER A 181 -3.16 -19.29 -6.52
CA SER A 181 -3.74 -18.34 -7.47
C SER A 181 -3.36 -16.88 -7.18
N ILE A 182 -3.19 -16.52 -5.91
CA ILE A 182 -2.67 -15.19 -5.54
C ILE A 182 -1.22 -15.04 -6.02
N VAL A 183 -0.37 -16.04 -5.80
CA VAL A 183 1.03 -16.03 -6.26
C VAL A 183 1.12 -15.82 -7.77
N GLU A 184 0.31 -16.54 -8.53
CA GLU A 184 0.27 -16.41 -9.99
C GLU A 184 -0.17 -15.00 -10.44
N ASN A 185 -1.14 -14.43 -9.75
CA ASN A 185 -1.64 -13.09 -10.05
C ASN A 185 -0.63 -11.98 -9.72
N LEU A 186 0.21 -12.14 -8.69
CA LEU A 186 1.16 -11.13 -8.22
C LEU A 186 2.47 -11.06 -9.05
N ASN A 187 2.41 -11.28 -10.35
CA ASN A 187 3.59 -11.33 -11.23
C ASN A 187 4.03 -9.94 -11.72
N ALA A 188 4.33 -9.02 -10.79
CA ALA A 188 4.90 -7.71 -11.11
C ALA A 188 6.05 -7.38 -10.14
N PRO A 189 7.16 -6.77 -10.61
CA PRO A 189 8.32 -6.48 -9.75
C PRO A 189 7.97 -5.64 -8.50
N ALA A 190 7.05 -4.70 -8.63
CA ALA A 190 6.58 -3.87 -7.51
C ALA A 190 5.82 -4.67 -6.43
N LEU A 191 5.40 -5.90 -6.73
CA LEU A 191 4.65 -6.78 -5.84
C LEU A 191 5.49 -7.94 -5.28
N ASN A 192 6.77 -8.01 -5.59
CA ASN A 192 7.63 -9.15 -5.20
C ASN A 192 7.62 -9.42 -3.70
N GLY A 193 7.62 -8.39 -2.85
CA GLY A 193 7.54 -8.58 -1.41
C GLY A 193 6.24 -9.26 -0.96
N TYR A 194 5.14 -8.87 -1.58
CA TYR A 194 3.83 -9.44 -1.30
C TYR A 194 3.68 -10.85 -1.87
N LYS A 195 4.20 -11.08 -3.07
CA LYS A 195 4.28 -12.41 -3.69
C LYS A 195 5.10 -13.38 -2.85
N CYS A 196 6.21 -12.91 -2.27
CA CYS A 196 7.03 -13.69 -1.35
C CYS A 196 6.23 -14.21 -0.15
N PHE A 197 5.44 -13.37 0.50
CA PHE A 197 4.57 -13.79 1.60
C PHE A 197 3.56 -14.86 1.14
N TRP A 198 2.94 -14.68 -0.02
CA TRP A 198 1.96 -15.64 -0.51
C TRP A 198 2.61 -16.96 -0.97
N ASN A 199 3.82 -16.93 -1.49
CA ASN A 199 4.62 -18.15 -1.70
C ASN A 199 4.86 -18.90 -0.39
N TYR A 200 5.20 -18.17 0.67
CA TYR A 200 5.35 -18.75 2.00
C TYR A 200 4.03 -19.38 2.49
N MET A 201 2.91 -18.66 2.41
CA MET A 201 1.59 -19.19 2.83
C MET A 201 1.17 -20.42 2.02
N THR A 202 1.43 -20.43 0.71
CA THR A 202 1.20 -21.60 -0.15
C THR A 202 2.03 -22.79 0.31
N GLY A 203 3.31 -22.57 0.62
CA GLY A 203 4.19 -23.60 1.18
C GLY A 203 3.69 -24.15 2.50
N CYS A 204 3.18 -23.32 3.41
CA CYS A 204 2.57 -23.78 4.66
C CYS A 204 1.32 -24.66 4.42
N MET A 205 0.47 -24.27 3.48
CA MET A 205 -0.72 -25.09 3.16
C MET A 205 -0.32 -26.44 2.54
N ALA A 206 0.66 -26.43 1.66
CA ALA A 206 1.22 -27.67 1.10
C ALA A 206 1.77 -28.59 2.20
N TYR A 207 2.40 -28.01 3.23
CA TYR A 207 2.89 -28.77 4.38
C TYR A 207 1.74 -29.44 5.15
N TYR A 208 0.65 -28.71 5.45
CA TYR A 208 -0.50 -29.31 6.13
C TYR A 208 -1.14 -30.44 5.32
N LEU A 209 -1.21 -30.32 3.99
CA LEU A 209 -1.70 -31.37 3.11
C LEU A 209 -0.76 -32.59 3.08
N PHE A 210 0.54 -32.36 3.08
CA PHE A 210 1.54 -33.42 3.18
C PHE A 210 1.45 -34.19 4.50
N GLU A 211 1.30 -33.50 5.64
CA GLU A 211 1.10 -34.11 6.96
C GLU A 211 -0.22 -34.94 7.03
N ASP A 212 -1.23 -34.49 6.28
CA ASP A 212 -2.53 -35.24 6.12
C ASP A 212 -2.41 -36.41 5.16
N GLY A 213 -1.21 -36.76 4.72
CA GLY A 213 -0.91 -37.95 3.90
C GLY A 213 -0.95 -37.72 2.39
N GLN A 214 -1.10 -36.47 1.92
CA GLN A 214 -1.12 -36.13 0.49
C GLN A 214 0.32 -35.84 0.00
N ALA A 215 1.06 -36.92 -0.30
CA ALA A 215 2.50 -36.85 -0.61
C ALA A 215 2.86 -35.99 -1.84
N GLU A 216 1.93 -35.76 -2.75
CA GLU A 216 2.10 -34.94 -3.96
C GLU A 216 2.39 -33.50 -3.65
N TYR A 217 1.97 -32.98 -2.48
CA TYR A 217 2.20 -31.58 -2.08
C TYR A 217 3.60 -31.31 -1.55
N LYS A 218 4.41 -32.32 -1.29
CA LYS A 218 5.78 -32.16 -0.79
C LYS A 218 6.65 -31.30 -1.70
N THR A 219 6.71 -31.66 -2.98
CA THR A 219 7.57 -30.99 -3.96
C THR A 219 7.12 -29.57 -4.21
N SER A 220 5.81 -29.35 -4.35
CA SER A 220 5.24 -28.00 -4.56
C SER A 220 5.45 -27.10 -3.33
N GLY A 221 5.32 -27.62 -2.12
CA GLY A 221 5.58 -26.89 -0.89
C GLY A 221 7.04 -26.42 -0.79
N ILE A 222 8.00 -27.30 -1.04
CA ILE A 222 9.43 -26.98 -1.07
C ILE A 222 9.72 -25.91 -2.15
N GLN A 223 9.11 -26.05 -3.32
CA GLN A 223 9.30 -25.07 -4.39
C GLN A 223 8.76 -23.69 -4.00
N CYS A 224 7.56 -23.59 -3.44
CA CYS A 224 6.97 -22.33 -2.99
C CYS A 224 7.83 -21.65 -1.93
N LEU A 225 8.35 -22.39 -0.94
CA LEU A 225 9.25 -21.85 0.07
C LEU A 225 10.59 -21.39 -0.55
N SER A 226 11.12 -22.14 -1.51
CA SER A 226 12.33 -21.76 -2.25
C SER A 226 12.13 -20.46 -3.03
N ASP A 227 10.98 -20.31 -3.69
CA ASP A 227 10.66 -19.11 -4.46
C ASP A 227 10.42 -17.91 -3.55
N ALA A 228 9.78 -18.11 -2.38
CA ALA A 228 9.66 -17.08 -1.35
C ALA A 228 11.03 -16.50 -0.96
N VAL A 229 12.04 -17.34 -0.80
CA VAL A 229 13.40 -16.91 -0.47
C VAL A 229 14.08 -16.18 -1.63
N LYS A 230 13.94 -16.68 -2.86
CA LYS A 230 14.60 -16.10 -4.03
C LYS A 230 14.04 -14.73 -4.41
N GLU A 231 12.72 -14.57 -4.31
CA GLU A 231 12.05 -13.33 -4.71
C GLU A 231 12.30 -12.18 -3.74
N ASN A 232 12.81 -12.48 -2.55
CA ASN A 232 12.95 -11.46 -1.52
C ASN A 232 14.27 -11.50 -0.76
N MET A 233 15.35 -11.29 -1.45
CA MET A 233 16.71 -11.20 -0.86
C MET A 233 16.87 -10.09 0.21
N GLY A 234 15.88 -9.19 0.36
CA GLY A 234 15.89 -8.10 1.34
C GLY A 234 14.99 -8.33 2.56
N ILE A 235 14.17 -9.40 2.60
CA ILE A 235 13.27 -9.63 3.72
C ILE A 235 14.01 -10.27 4.89
N ARG A 236 14.10 -9.51 6.00
CA ARG A 236 14.87 -9.88 7.17
C ARG A 236 14.34 -11.09 7.96
N TRP A 237 13.10 -11.50 7.77
CA TRP A 237 12.51 -12.63 8.49
C TRP A 237 12.69 -13.99 7.78
N LEU A 238 13.09 -13.97 6.51
CA LEU A 238 13.35 -15.17 5.70
C LEU A 238 14.78 -15.74 5.72
N PRO A 239 15.84 -15.08 6.25
CA PRO A 239 17.19 -15.62 6.18
C PRO A 239 17.33 -17.02 6.77
N GLY A 240 16.64 -17.29 7.89
CA GLY A 240 16.63 -18.62 8.50
C GLY A 240 15.95 -19.71 7.64
N LEU A 241 15.04 -19.31 6.75
CA LEU A 241 14.44 -20.19 5.76
C LEU A 241 15.41 -20.57 4.64
N SER A 242 16.24 -19.61 4.17
CA SER A 242 17.20 -19.89 3.10
C SER A 242 18.29 -20.86 3.55
N GLU A 243 18.77 -20.74 4.77
CA GLU A 243 19.75 -21.67 5.34
C GLU A 243 19.18 -23.07 5.47
N LYS A 244 17.94 -23.23 5.93
CA LYS A 244 17.29 -24.52 6.11
C LYS A 244 16.84 -25.18 4.81
N LEU A 245 16.43 -24.41 3.79
CA LEU A 245 16.18 -24.94 2.45
C LEU A 245 17.41 -25.59 1.83
N PHE A 246 18.59 -25.12 2.21
CA PHE A 246 19.85 -25.74 1.79
C PHE A 246 20.00 -27.14 2.41
N PHE A 247 19.58 -27.33 3.67
CA PHE A 247 19.60 -28.62 4.36
C PHE A 247 18.53 -29.59 3.90
N VAL A 248 17.37 -29.11 3.48
CA VAL A 248 16.27 -29.97 2.95
C VAL A 248 16.64 -30.62 1.61
N LYS A 249 17.62 -30.05 0.90
CA LYS A 249 18.18 -30.69 -0.31
C LYS A 249 19.20 -31.77 -0.01
N SER A 250 19.69 -31.87 1.23
CA SER A 250 20.53 -32.97 1.70
C SER A 250 19.64 -34.05 2.32
N GLU A 251 19.86 -35.31 1.98
CA GLU A 251 19.04 -36.45 2.37
C GLU A 251 18.92 -36.73 3.89
N ASP A 252 19.60 -35.91 4.72
CA ASP A 252 19.76 -36.13 6.16
C ASP A 252 18.76 -35.37 7.07
N VAL A 253 17.91 -34.50 6.54
CA VAL A 253 16.94 -33.72 7.34
C VAL A 253 15.54 -34.25 7.13
N LYS A 254 14.88 -34.65 8.22
CA LYS A 254 13.46 -35.01 8.18
C LYS A 254 12.64 -33.79 7.81
N ASP A 255 11.89 -33.86 6.72
CA ASP A 255 11.08 -32.78 6.17
C ASP A 255 10.18 -32.11 7.23
N ARG A 256 9.68 -32.88 8.18
CA ARG A 256 8.87 -32.41 9.30
C ARG A 256 9.59 -31.40 10.19
N ASP A 257 10.83 -31.70 10.57
CA ASP A 257 11.59 -30.82 11.47
C ASP A 257 11.90 -29.49 10.80
N PHE A 258 12.10 -29.49 9.48
CA PHE A 258 12.29 -28.28 8.71
C PHE A 258 11.05 -27.37 8.72
N PHE A 259 9.88 -27.92 8.45
CA PHE A 259 8.65 -27.13 8.43
C PHE A 259 8.25 -26.60 9.81
N VAL A 260 8.35 -27.44 10.85
CA VAL A 260 8.07 -27.06 12.23
C VAL A 260 9.00 -25.91 12.67
N ASP A 261 10.28 -26.04 12.44
CA ASP A 261 11.25 -25.01 12.76
C ASP A 261 11.01 -23.67 11.99
N CYS A 262 10.52 -23.74 10.75
CA CYS A 262 10.15 -22.55 9.98
C CYS A 262 8.94 -21.85 10.59
N ILE A 263 7.92 -22.61 10.96
CA ILE A 263 6.70 -22.09 11.59
C ILE A 263 7.01 -21.52 12.96
N GLU A 264 7.72 -22.25 13.83
CA GLU A 264 8.10 -21.80 15.17
C GLU A 264 8.94 -20.53 15.16
N LYS A 265 9.86 -20.38 14.19
CA LYS A 265 10.66 -19.16 14.06
C LYS A 265 9.85 -17.94 13.65
N ILE A 266 8.72 -18.12 12.97
CA ILE A 266 7.83 -17.04 12.56
C ILE A 266 6.87 -16.67 13.69
N GLU A 267 6.38 -17.66 14.44
CA GLU A 267 5.51 -17.43 15.60
C GLU A 267 6.25 -16.74 16.76
N ASN A 268 7.57 -16.86 16.84
CA ASN A 268 8.41 -16.27 17.87
C ASN A 268 9.06 -14.93 17.49
N VAL A 269 8.67 -14.29 16.39
CA VAL A 269 9.09 -12.95 15.94
C VAL A 269 8.01 -11.93 16.17
#